data_303d51e068061d62a47bcb8d7c6fcc9f
#
_entry.id   303d51e068061d62a47bcb8d7c6fcc9f
#
_cell.length_a   1.000
_cell.length_b   1.000
_cell.length_c   1.000
_cell.angle_alpha   90.00
_cell.angle_beta   90.00
_cell.angle_gamma   90.00
#
_symmetry.space_group_name_H-M   'P 1'
#
loop_
_entity.id
_entity.type
_entity.pdbx_description
1 polymer ?
#
loop_
_entity_poly.entity_id
_entity_poly.type
_entity_poly.pdbx_seq_one_letter_code
_entity_poly.pdbx_strand_id
1 'polypeptide(L)'
;MSVLSDCIPLLSRRGPRTRMLRWQAAIFLAVAGLLCLPAFAQTEVTGFGSNPGNLRMFKYVPPGLPANAPLVVAMHGCSQSAASYDAETGWQMLAQRWQFALLLPQQQSANNSSTCFNWFEAGDTARGSGEALSIKQMVDRMQADHGSHPARVYVTGLSAGGAMTAVMLAAYPEVFAGGAIVAGLPYRCATSQSAAFGCMNPGTDLTPAQWGDKVRAASSHTGPWPIVSIWHGDSDYVVRPANLTESMQQWTNVHGIDQTADVSDTVGGFPHRVYKDAGGTPRVETYAITGMGHGTPVDPGTGETQCGTAGAYILDVNLCSSYYIGHFWSLDNLDGNAPTVSLTAPANGASVSGTVTVSATASDDIGVDRVEFLLDGTLLGSDTGAPYSIGWNSATASTGNHTLQARAFDLVDNVGTSATVAVNVLEGSGGGTPLLAEFSNEDANDGYVKANADGSAPAVGTLESYSGLALGRGTDGKFNRSLLSFDTSSLPDGATIVSATVTVAYRSASGNPWGNPAGNTLVVDVNNGCFGACAIETGDYAAAASASAVAQLLSFSGGSQTSNAFASPGLSAINRGGRTQLRLRFSGNSTSTNYLWIDKGASAKLRVEYLP
;
A
#
# COMPACT_ATOMS: atom_id res chain seq x y z
N MET A 1 -17.48 30.52 -25.10
CA MET A 1 -17.27 31.37 -26.31
C MET A 1 -15.92 32.03 -26.17
N SER A 2 -15.05 31.85 -27.14
CA SER A 2 -13.66 32.35 -27.21
C SER A 2 -12.57 31.34 -26.86
N VAL A 3 -12.26 30.44 -27.80
CA VAL A 3 -10.92 29.92 -28.12
C VAL A 3 -11.05 29.21 -29.49
N LEU A 4 -11.15 29.96 -30.56
CA LEU A 4 -11.08 29.48 -31.95
C LEU A 4 -10.54 30.60 -32.82
N SER A 5 -9.28 30.95 -32.64
CA SER A 5 -8.68 32.05 -33.45
C SER A 5 -7.17 32.01 -33.53
N ASP A 6 -6.53 30.89 -33.68
CA ASP A 6 -5.10 30.92 -34.06
C ASP A 6 -4.67 29.64 -34.80
N CYS A 7 -5.20 29.46 -36.00
CA CYS A 7 -4.62 28.53 -36.99
C CYS A 7 -5.14 28.86 -38.40
N ILE A 8 -4.83 30.05 -38.94
CA ILE A 8 -4.90 30.31 -40.37
C ILE A 8 -3.76 31.24 -40.80
N PRO A 9 -2.73 30.79 -41.51
CA PRO A 9 -1.87 31.69 -42.25
C PRO A 9 -2.48 31.99 -43.64
N LEU A 10 -2.59 33.27 -43.87
CA LEU A 10 -2.93 33.97 -45.10
C LEU A 10 -2.43 33.33 -46.40
N LEU A 11 -3.36 33.12 -47.31
CA LEU A 11 -3.07 33.07 -48.76
C LEU A 11 -3.89 34.15 -49.45
N SER A 12 -3.21 35.23 -49.89
CA SER A 12 -3.76 36.25 -50.75
C SER A 12 -3.16 36.19 -52.17
N ARG A 13 -4.05 36.33 -53.12
CA ARG A 13 -3.96 36.91 -54.48
C ARG A 13 -3.90 35.97 -55.68
N ARG A 14 -5.07 35.87 -56.31
CA ARG A 14 -5.50 36.20 -57.70
C ARG A 14 -4.71 35.68 -58.90
N GLY A 15 -5.49 34.96 -59.73
CA GLY A 15 -5.33 34.85 -61.22
C GLY A 15 -6.18 33.73 -61.82
N PRO A 16 -6.93 33.96 -62.87
CA PRO A 16 -7.96 33.07 -63.35
C PRO A 16 -7.52 32.14 -64.50
N ARG A 17 -8.24 31.00 -64.62
CA ARG A 17 -8.27 29.97 -65.67
C ARG A 17 -7.67 28.64 -65.15
N THR A 18 -8.52 27.59 -65.04
CA THR A 18 -9.19 26.78 -66.02
C THR A 18 -10.06 25.74 -65.30
N ARG A 19 -11.24 25.46 -65.81
CA ARG A 19 -12.12 24.38 -65.38
C ARG A 19 -11.51 23.03 -65.76
N MET A 20 -10.96 22.31 -64.82
CA MET A 20 -10.76 20.85 -64.82
C MET A 20 -9.77 20.51 -63.67
N LEU A 21 -10.25 20.50 -62.46
CA LEU A 21 -9.62 19.80 -61.29
C LEU A 21 -10.52 19.98 -60.05
N ARG A 22 -11.82 19.64 -60.19
CA ARG A 22 -12.75 19.75 -59.05
C ARG A 22 -13.00 18.43 -58.30
N TRP A 23 -12.29 17.37 -58.63
CA TRP A 23 -12.47 16.04 -58.01
C TRP A 23 -11.27 15.49 -57.24
N GLN A 24 -10.13 16.14 -57.24
CA GLN A 24 -8.97 15.71 -56.47
C GLN A 24 -8.69 16.55 -55.20
N ALA A 25 -9.31 17.72 -55.06
CA ALA A 25 -9.15 18.57 -53.86
C ALA A 25 -10.06 18.15 -52.68
N ALA A 26 -11.09 17.35 -52.93
CA ALA A 26 -12.03 16.89 -51.88
C ALA A 26 -11.50 15.67 -51.10
N ILE A 27 -10.50 14.94 -51.62
CA ILE A 27 -9.92 13.76 -50.95
C ILE A 27 -8.71 14.14 -50.08
N PHE A 28 -8.02 15.27 -50.42
CA PHE A 28 -6.90 15.72 -49.59
C PHE A 28 -7.28 16.56 -48.36
N LEU A 29 -8.49 17.13 -48.32
CA LEU A 29 -9.01 17.81 -47.12
C LEU A 29 -9.67 16.87 -46.09
N ALA A 30 -9.96 15.64 -46.46
CA ALA A 30 -10.51 14.63 -45.56
C ALA A 30 -9.43 13.81 -44.81
N VAL A 31 -8.15 13.88 -45.20
CA VAL A 31 -7.04 13.16 -44.61
C VAL A 31 -6.17 14.05 -43.69
N ALA A 32 -6.26 15.38 -43.85
CA ALA A 32 -5.53 16.33 -42.99
C ALA A 32 -6.27 16.68 -41.66
N GLY A 33 -7.47 16.15 -41.46
CA GLY A 33 -8.29 16.41 -40.27
C GLY A 33 -8.17 15.37 -39.16
N LEU A 34 -7.23 14.39 -39.24
CA LEU A 34 -7.24 13.23 -38.32
C LEU A 34 -5.94 13.01 -37.55
N LEU A 35 -5.12 14.03 -37.33
CA LEU A 35 -3.95 13.89 -36.45
C LEU A 35 -3.76 15.12 -35.53
N CYS A 36 -4.84 15.65 -35.00
CA CYS A 36 -4.75 16.34 -33.71
C CYS A 36 -5.20 15.34 -32.65
N LEU A 37 -4.31 14.44 -32.24
CA LEU A 37 -4.53 13.68 -31.01
C LEU A 37 -4.68 14.74 -29.91
N PRO A 38 -5.76 14.70 -29.10
CA PRO A 38 -5.84 15.60 -27.97
C PRO A 38 -4.61 15.36 -27.12
N ALA A 39 -3.80 16.39 -26.90
CA ALA A 39 -2.82 16.37 -25.81
C ALA A 39 -3.63 16.13 -24.55
N PHE A 40 -3.56 14.92 -23.98
CA PHE A 40 -4.25 14.59 -22.74
C PHE A 40 -3.59 15.39 -21.62
N ALA A 41 -4.17 16.56 -21.33
CA ALA A 41 -3.67 17.44 -20.28
C ALA A 41 -3.89 16.77 -18.92
N GLN A 42 -2.92 16.94 -18.03
CA GLN A 42 -3.10 16.59 -16.63
C GLN A 42 -4.38 17.22 -16.05
N THR A 43 -5.02 16.53 -15.11
CA THR A 43 -6.27 16.97 -14.49
C THR A 43 -6.02 17.30 -13.02
N GLU A 44 -6.53 18.45 -12.57
CA GLU A 44 -6.50 18.82 -11.15
C GLU A 44 -7.56 18.02 -10.39
N VAL A 45 -7.17 17.50 -9.20
CA VAL A 45 -8.03 16.76 -8.28
C VAL A 45 -8.16 17.54 -6.97
N THR A 46 -9.39 17.78 -6.56
CA THR A 46 -9.70 18.42 -5.27
C THR A 46 -10.30 17.40 -4.30
N GLY A 47 -10.21 17.69 -2.99
CA GLY A 47 -10.86 16.85 -1.97
C GLY A 47 -10.24 15.46 -1.80
N PHE A 48 -8.91 15.38 -1.88
CA PHE A 48 -8.14 14.13 -1.73
C PHE A 48 -7.78 13.82 -0.25
N GLY A 49 -8.23 14.61 0.70
CA GLY A 49 -7.99 14.44 2.13
C GLY A 49 -7.99 15.76 2.87
N SER A 50 -7.42 15.78 4.08
CA SER A 50 -7.30 17.00 4.91
C SER A 50 -6.27 18.00 4.37
N ASN A 51 -5.32 17.52 3.58
CA ASN A 51 -4.29 18.30 2.90
C ASN A 51 -3.55 19.31 3.82
N PRO A 52 -2.92 18.86 4.91
CA PRO A 52 -2.30 19.77 5.87
C PRO A 52 -1.09 20.53 5.30
N GLY A 53 -0.42 20.01 4.26
CA GLY A 53 0.65 20.69 3.54
C GLY A 53 0.15 21.70 2.49
N ASN A 54 -1.16 21.89 2.37
CA ASN A 54 -1.79 22.85 1.44
C ASN A 54 -1.22 22.74 0.00
N LEU A 55 -1.03 21.51 -0.50
CA LEU A 55 -0.57 21.25 -1.86
C LEU A 55 -1.75 21.15 -2.83
N ARG A 56 -1.48 21.33 -4.13
CA ARG A 56 -2.44 20.97 -5.18
C ARG A 56 -2.11 19.59 -5.75
N MET A 57 -3.12 18.87 -6.16
CA MET A 57 -2.99 17.54 -6.75
C MET A 57 -3.32 17.58 -8.24
N PHE A 58 -2.39 17.14 -9.07
CA PHE A 58 -2.65 16.90 -10.49
C PHE A 58 -2.41 15.43 -10.79
N LYS A 59 -3.11 14.91 -11.79
CA LYS A 59 -2.93 13.54 -12.27
C LYS A 59 -2.96 13.45 -13.78
N TYR A 60 -2.26 12.45 -14.31
CA TYR A 60 -2.45 11.96 -15.65
C TYR A 60 -2.74 10.47 -15.62
N VAL A 61 -3.78 10.05 -16.32
CA VAL A 61 -4.20 8.64 -16.41
C VAL A 61 -4.30 8.30 -17.89
N PRO A 62 -3.45 7.40 -18.40
CA PRO A 62 -3.51 7.02 -19.81
C PRO A 62 -4.84 6.36 -20.16
N PRO A 63 -5.34 6.56 -21.38
CA PRO A 63 -6.52 5.86 -21.84
C PRO A 63 -6.31 4.35 -21.84
N GLY A 64 -7.28 3.62 -21.29
CA GLY A 64 -7.22 2.17 -21.24
C GLY A 64 -6.33 1.62 -20.11
N LEU A 65 -5.96 2.45 -19.14
CA LEU A 65 -5.17 2.00 -17.98
C LEU A 65 -5.75 0.71 -17.40
N PRO A 66 -4.97 -0.38 -17.31
CA PRO A 66 -5.45 -1.64 -16.75
C PRO A 66 -5.73 -1.53 -15.24
N ALA A 67 -6.54 -2.42 -14.71
CA ALA A 67 -6.65 -2.60 -13.26
C ALA A 67 -5.29 -3.03 -12.69
N ASN A 68 -5.00 -2.62 -11.46
CA ASN A 68 -3.73 -2.88 -10.79
C ASN A 68 -2.49 -2.27 -11.49
N ALA A 69 -2.69 -1.25 -12.33
CA ALA A 69 -1.57 -0.54 -12.93
C ALA A 69 -0.68 0.13 -11.87
N PRO A 70 0.63 0.29 -12.13
CA PRO A 70 1.52 1.04 -11.25
C PRO A 70 1.10 2.51 -11.10
N LEU A 71 1.58 3.15 -10.04
CA LEU A 71 1.44 4.58 -9.79
C LEU A 71 2.83 5.21 -9.61
N VAL A 72 3.12 6.26 -10.37
CA VAL A 72 4.32 7.08 -10.19
C VAL A 72 3.95 8.46 -9.65
N VAL A 73 4.59 8.88 -8.58
CA VAL A 73 4.50 10.23 -8.03
C VAL A 73 5.72 11.02 -8.50
N ALA A 74 5.53 12.06 -9.29
CA ALA A 74 6.62 12.88 -9.82
C ALA A 74 6.53 14.32 -9.29
N MET A 75 7.58 14.76 -8.57
CA MET A 75 7.62 16.03 -7.85
C MET A 75 8.60 17.00 -8.48
N HIS A 76 8.12 18.19 -8.83
CA HIS A 76 8.91 19.24 -9.44
C HIS A 76 9.96 19.86 -8.49
N GLY A 77 10.96 20.51 -9.04
CA GLY A 77 11.92 21.32 -8.30
C GLY A 77 11.40 22.71 -7.94
N CYS A 78 12.22 23.49 -7.23
CA CYS A 78 11.90 24.90 -6.92
C CYS A 78 11.63 25.69 -8.20
N SER A 79 10.69 26.62 -8.14
CA SER A 79 10.26 27.52 -9.23
C SER A 79 9.72 26.83 -10.49
N GLN A 80 9.50 25.51 -10.41
CA GLN A 80 8.82 24.73 -11.44
C GLN A 80 7.34 24.51 -11.08
N SER A 81 6.63 23.80 -11.94
CA SER A 81 5.25 23.41 -11.74
C SER A 81 5.04 21.92 -12.08
N ALA A 82 3.95 21.33 -11.60
CA ALA A 82 3.53 20.00 -12.00
C ALA A 82 3.43 19.88 -13.53
N ALA A 83 2.89 20.90 -14.20
CA ALA A 83 2.71 20.90 -15.64
C ALA A 83 4.02 20.94 -16.43
N SER A 84 4.99 21.81 -16.04
CA SER A 84 6.28 21.85 -16.71
C SER A 84 7.08 20.59 -16.45
N TYR A 85 7.11 20.10 -15.22
CA TYR A 85 7.85 18.91 -14.86
C TYR A 85 7.32 17.65 -15.56
N ASP A 86 6.02 17.50 -15.66
CA ASP A 86 5.36 16.42 -16.40
C ASP A 86 5.72 16.44 -17.89
N ALA A 87 5.55 17.59 -18.53
CA ALA A 87 5.78 17.75 -19.96
C ALA A 87 7.27 17.59 -20.36
N GLU A 88 8.17 18.08 -19.50
CA GLU A 88 9.60 18.16 -19.83
C GLU A 88 10.38 16.91 -19.46
N THR A 89 10.01 16.17 -18.39
CA THR A 89 10.77 15.00 -17.93
C THR A 89 10.46 13.70 -18.66
N GLY A 90 9.40 13.67 -19.47
CA GLY A 90 8.98 12.49 -20.22
C GLY A 90 8.11 11.50 -19.46
N TRP A 91 7.77 11.77 -18.20
CA TRP A 91 6.95 10.84 -17.38
C TRP A 91 5.57 10.58 -18.00
N GLN A 92 4.91 11.60 -18.56
CA GLN A 92 3.63 11.43 -19.22
C GLN A 92 3.73 10.53 -20.46
N MET A 93 4.79 10.69 -21.25
CA MET A 93 5.04 9.85 -22.43
C MET A 93 5.27 8.38 -22.02
N LEU A 94 6.05 8.16 -20.96
CA LEU A 94 6.31 6.82 -20.43
C LEU A 94 5.04 6.22 -19.79
N ALA A 95 4.24 7.01 -19.07
CA ALA A 95 2.96 6.58 -18.53
C ALA A 95 2.00 6.07 -19.63
N GLN A 96 1.97 6.76 -20.76
CA GLN A 96 1.19 6.32 -21.92
C GLN A 96 1.76 5.04 -22.56
N ARG A 97 3.09 4.96 -22.66
CA ARG A 97 3.80 3.81 -23.27
C ARG A 97 3.68 2.54 -22.42
N TRP A 98 3.87 2.67 -21.11
CA TRP A 98 3.97 1.56 -20.16
C TRP A 98 2.71 1.35 -19.31
N GLN A 99 1.66 2.16 -19.54
CA GLN A 99 0.36 2.02 -18.90
C GLN A 99 0.42 2.06 -17.37
N PHE A 100 0.99 3.13 -16.81
CA PHE A 100 0.92 3.44 -15.39
C PHE A 100 0.21 4.79 -15.14
N ALA A 101 -0.36 4.98 -13.95
CA ALA A 101 -0.94 6.24 -13.53
C ALA A 101 0.16 7.21 -13.04
N LEU A 102 0.00 8.51 -13.32
CA LEU A 102 0.94 9.53 -12.90
C LEU A 102 0.26 10.53 -11.95
N LEU A 103 0.86 10.74 -10.79
CA LEU A 103 0.47 11.72 -9.78
C LEU A 103 1.53 12.83 -9.71
N LEU A 104 1.08 14.07 -9.75
CA LEU A 104 1.93 15.26 -9.83
C LEU A 104 1.53 16.24 -8.71
N PRO A 105 2.10 16.10 -7.51
CA PRO A 105 1.95 17.09 -6.45
C PRO A 105 2.48 18.44 -6.88
N GLN A 106 1.73 19.52 -6.61
CA GLN A 106 2.12 20.89 -6.91
C GLN A 106 2.26 21.70 -5.64
N GLN A 107 3.46 22.25 -5.45
CA GLN A 107 3.72 23.20 -4.38
C GLN A 107 3.10 24.57 -4.70
N GLN A 108 2.71 25.31 -3.68
CA GLN A 108 2.12 26.63 -3.79
C GLN A 108 3.04 27.72 -3.22
N SER A 109 3.04 28.91 -3.86
CA SER A 109 3.84 30.06 -3.39
C SER A 109 3.42 30.56 -2.00
N ALA A 110 2.20 30.26 -1.56
CA ALA A 110 1.72 30.55 -0.20
C ALA A 110 2.45 29.72 0.88
N ASN A 111 2.94 28.53 0.55
CA ASN A 111 3.70 27.68 1.47
C ASN A 111 5.20 28.00 1.40
N ASN A 112 5.70 28.22 0.19
CA ASN A 112 7.09 28.52 -0.07
C ASN A 112 7.19 29.48 -1.27
N SER A 113 7.76 30.66 -1.08
CA SER A 113 7.81 31.72 -2.10
C SER A 113 8.52 31.30 -3.40
N SER A 114 9.43 30.33 -3.32
CA SER A 114 10.12 29.72 -4.48
C SER A 114 9.46 28.43 -4.94
N THR A 115 8.29 28.10 -4.45
CA THR A 115 7.56 26.84 -4.72
C THR A 115 8.41 25.59 -4.53
N CYS A 116 9.36 25.60 -3.58
CA CYS A 116 10.11 24.41 -3.18
C CYS A 116 9.25 23.57 -2.24
N PHE A 117 9.24 22.25 -2.36
CA PHE A 117 8.74 21.39 -1.28
C PHE A 117 9.59 21.65 -0.03
N ASN A 118 8.92 21.69 1.14
CA ASN A 118 9.56 22.07 2.41
C ASN A 118 10.26 20.87 3.09
N TRP A 119 11.10 20.16 2.35
CA TRP A 119 11.85 18.97 2.77
C TRP A 119 12.72 19.18 4.02
N PHE A 120 12.95 20.43 4.40
CA PHE A 120 13.73 20.86 5.56
C PHE A 120 12.88 21.32 6.75
N GLU A 121 11.55 21.33 6.65
CA GLU A 121 10.68 21.71 7.76
C GLU A 121 10.15 20.47 8.47
N ALA A 122 10.38 20.39 9.79
CA ALA A 122 10.00 19.22 10.57
C ALA A 122 8.48 18.91 10.51
N GLY A 123 7.64 19.96 10.42
CA GLY A 123 6.18 19.84 10.31
C GLY A 123 5.72 19.27 8.96
N ASP A 124 6.50 19.46 7.91
CA ASP A 124 6.17 19.02 6.55
C ASP A 124 6.77 17.66 6.20
N THR A 125 7.78 17.22 6.95
CA THR A 125 8.51 15.98 6.68
C THR A 125 8.19 14.83 7.63
N ALA A 126 7.45 15.09 8.70
CA ALA A 126 7.09 14.03 9.64
C ALA A 126 5.90 13.21 9.14
N ARG A 127 5.93 11.91 9.42
CA ARG A 127 4.80 11.01 9.17
C ARG A 127 3.53 11.55 9.84
N GLY A 128 2.43 11.61 9.12
CA GLY A 128 1.13 12.04 9.63
C GLY A 128 0.93 13.55 9.67
N SER A 129 1.82 14.37 9.10
CA SER A 129 1.70 15.82 9.09
C SER A 129 2.19 16.46 7.78
N GLY A 130 1.83 17.71 7.57
CA GLY A 130 2.33 18.61 6.54
C GLY A 130 2.26 18.05 5.11
N GLU A 131 3.30 18.38 4.33
CA GLU A 131 3.37 17.99 2.92
C GLU A 131 3.46 16.46 2.74
N ALA A 132 4.20 15.77 3.63
CA ALA A 132 4.32 14.31 3.56
C ALA A 132 2.97 13.61 3.70
N LEU A 133 2.09 14.06 4.63
CA LEU A 133 0.73 13.52 4.75
C LEU A 133 -0.13 13.89 3.54
N SER A 134 -0.01 15.11 3.01
CA SER A 134 -0.76 15.54 1.83
C SER A 134 -0.44 14.67 0.61
N ILE A 135 0.84 14.39 0.36
CA ILE A 135 1.28 13.50 -0.74
C ILE A 135 0.76 12.07 -0.51
N LYS A 136 0.82 11.57 0.72
CA LYS A 136 0.26 10.25 1.05
C LYS A 136 -1.25 10.19 0.78
N GLN A 137 -2.00 11.23 1.14
CA GLN A 137 -3.44 11.30 0.85
C GLN A 137 -3.74 11.35 -0.67
N MET A 138 -2.87 11.99 -1.45
CA MET A 138 -2.97 11.99 -2.92
C MET A 138 -2.76 10.57 -3.48
N VAL A 139 -1.79 9.81 -2.95
CA VAL A 139 -1.58 8.40 -3.32
C VAL A 139 -2.83 7.57 -3.01
N ASP A 140 -3.40 7.70 -1.81
CA ASP A 140 -4.63 7.00 -1.41
C ASP A 140 -5.79 7.33 -2.36
N ARG A 141 -5.88 8.59 -2.75
CA ARG A 141 -6.90 9.03 -3.70
C ARG A 141 -6.72 8.41 -5.09
N MET A 142 -5.48 8.31 -5.58
CA MET A 142 -5.19 7.63 -6.85
C MET A 142 -5.52 6.14 -6.78
N GLN A 143 -5.18 5.46 -5.71
CA GLN A 143 -5.50 4.05 -5.51
C GLN A 143 -7.03 3.83 -5.45
N ALA A 144 -7.75 4.68 -4.73
CA ALA A 144 -9.21 4.61 -4.63
C ALA A 144 -9.92 4.90 -5.97
N ASP A 145 -9.43 5.88 -6.75
CA ASP A 145 -10.06 6.31 -8.01
C ASP A 145 -9.74 5.37 -9.19
N HIS A 146 -8.55 4.77 -9.21
CA HIS A 146 -8.02 4.07 -10.39
C HIS A 146 -7.63 2.63 -10.12
N GLY A 147 -7.71 2.16 -8.87
CA GLY A 147 -7.34 0.79 -8.50
C GLY A 147 -5.85 0.49 -8.74
N SER A 148 -4.97 1.50 -8.58
CA SER A 148 -3.53 1.28 -8.74
C SER A 148 -3.01 0.26 -7.72
N HIS A 149 -2.10 -0.61 -8.17
CA HIS A 149 -1.57 -1.70 -7.35
C HIS A 149 -0.83 -1.17 -6.12
N PRO A 150 -1.21 -1.58 -4.89
CA PRO A 150 -0.64 -1.01 -3.67
C PRO A 150 0.87 -1.30 -3.49
N ALA A 151 1.37 -2.41 -4.03
CA ALA A 151 2.79 -2.75 -4.00
C ALA A 151 3.60 -2.19 -5.19
N ARG A 152 2.99 -1.43 -6.11
CA ARG A 152 3.64 -0.83 -7.28
C ARG A 152 3.45 0.69 -7.31
N VAL A 153 3.74 1.34 -6.19
CA VAL A 153 3.73 2.80 -6.05
C VAL A 153 5.16 3.30 -5.94
N TYR A 154 5.52 4.25 -6.78
CA TYR A 154 6.88 4.78 -6.88
C TYR A 154 6.87 6.30 -6.73
N VAL A 155 7.99 6.88 -6.30
CA VAL A 155 8.10 8.32 -6.09
C VAL A 155 9.43 8.86 -6.60
N THR A 156 9.39 9.98 -7.31
CA THR A 156 10.59 10.66 -7.82
C THR A 156 10.44 12.17 -7.78
N GLY A 157 11.54 12.88 -7.95
CA GLY A 157 11.51 14.32 -8.06
C GLY A 157 12.89 14.93 -8.24
N LEU A 158 12.89 16.18 -8.69
CA LEU A 158 14.10 16.99 -8.90
C LEU A 158 14.36 17.89 -7.70
N SER A 159 15.61 18.02 -7.24
CA SER A 159 16.03 19.07 -6.28
C SER A 159 15.22 19.01 -4.99
N ALA A 160 14.42 20.03 -4.68
CA ALA A 160 13.48 19.99 -3.54
C ALA A 160 12.47 18.83 -3.65
N GLY A 161 12.02 18.48 -4.87
CA GLY A 161 11.19 17.29 -5.12
C GLY A 161 11.97 15.99 -4.89
N GLY A 162 13.27 15.95 -5.24
CA GLY A 162 14.16 14.82 -4.94
C GLY A 162 14.41 14.64 -3.44
N ALA A 163 14.57 15.74 -2.71
CA ALA A 163 14.68 15.70 -1.26
C ALA A 163 13.34 15.28 -0.59
N MET A 164 12.20 15.74 -1.14
CA MET A 164 10.88 15.29 -0.68
C MET A 164 10.64 13.81 -1.04
N THR A 165 11.22 13.30 -2.13
CA THR A 165 11.25 11.85 -2.43
C THR A 165 11.90 11.08 -1.27
N ALA A 166 13.08 11.51 -0.81
CA ALA A 166 13.74 10.88 0.34
C ALA A 166 12.88 10.96 1.61
N VAL A 167 12.12 12.04 1.81
CA VAL A 167 11.13 12.15 2.89
C VAL A 167 10.03 11.11 2.77
N MET A 168 9.43 10.96 1.58
CA MET A 168 8.34 10.01 1.37
C MET A 168 8.78 8.56 1.58
N LEU A 169 9.96 8.20 1.08
CA LEU A 169 10.55 6.86 1.27
C LEU A 169 10.84 6.55 2.75
N ALA A 170 11.23 7.56 3.55
CA ALA A 170 11.52 7.38 4.96
C ALA A 170 10.24 7.42 5.82
N ALA A 171 9.32 8.34 5.54
CA ALA A 171 8.11 8.53 6.35
C ALA A 171 7.02 7.49 6.06
N TYR A 172 6.95 6.98 4.82
CA TYR A 172 5.94 6.01 4.36
C TYR A 172 6.55 4.86 3.56
N PRO A 173 7.55 4.15 4.09
CA PRO A 173 8.23 3.07 3.37
C PRO A 173 7.32 1.91 2.96
N GLU A 174 6.22 1.69 3.67
CA GLU A 174 5.23 0.67 3.35
C GLU A 174 4.31 1.05 2.16
N VAL A 175 4.35 2.31 1.74
CA VAL A 175 3.53 2.81 0.62
C VAL A 175 4.28 2.70 -0.70
N PHE A 176 5.59 2.88 -0.67
CA PHE A 176 6.41 2.97 -1.87
C PHE A 176 7.27 1.73 -2.07
N ALA A 177 7.16 1.10 -3.24
CA ALA A 177 8.03 0.01 -3.65
C ALA A 177 9.44 0.52 -3.99
N GLY A 178 9.55 1.75 -4.51
CA GLY A 178 10.82 2.37 -4.84
C GLY A 178 10.74 3.87 -5.00
N GLY A 179 11.91 4.51 -5.06
CA GLY A 179 12.02 5.92 -5.34
C GLY A 179 13.25 6.31 -6.13
N ALA A 180 13.20 7.51 -6.74
CA ALA A 180 14.36 8.06 -7.45
C ALA A 180 14.64 9.51 -7.02
N ILE A 181 15.85 9.74 -6.54
CA ILE A 181 16.32 11.02 -6.03
C ILE A 181 17.15 11.68 -7.11
N VAL A 182 16.61 12.71 -7.81
CA VAL A 182 17.30 13.42 -8.88
C VAL A 182 17.82 14.75 -8.37
N ALA A 183 19.13 14.96 -8.38
CA ALA A 183 19.81 16.15 -7.86
C ALA A 183 19.26 16.59 -6.48
N GLY A 184 18.90 15.61 -5.65
CA GLY A 184 18.29 15.79 -4.35
C GLY A 184 19.27 15.62 -3.19
N LEU A 185 18.74 15.36 -1.99
CA LEU A 185 19.49 15.30 -0.74
C LEU A 185 19.07 14.10 0.12
N PRO A 186 19.94 13.61 1.01
CA PRO A 186 19.57 12.57 1.98
C PRO A 186 18.45 13.03 2.91
N TYR A 187 17.61 12.10 3.31
CA TYR A 187 16.56 12.36 4.29
C TYR A 187 17.11 12.96 5.59
N ARG A 188 16.45 14.02 6.07
CA ARG A 188 16.83 14.76 7.29
C ARG A 188 18.27 15.26 7.30
N CYS A 189 18.81 15.64 6.16
CA CYS A 189 20.05 16.41 6.09
C CYS A 189 19.87 17.76 6.81
N ALA A 190 18.71 18.40 6.65
CA ALA A 190 18.33 19.62 7.35
C ALA A 190 16.99 19.47 8.09
N THR A 191 16.79 20.30 9.12
CA THR A 191 15.54 20.43 9.89
C THR A 191 15.09 21.88 10.03
N SER A 192 15.68 22.77 9.25
CA SER A 192 15.28 24.18 9.12
C SER A 192 15.79 24.73 7.79
N GLN A 193 15.15 25.79 7.31
CA GLN A 193 15.53 26.47 6.08
C GLN A 193 17.00 26.95 6.09
N SER A 194 17.48 27.49 7.22
CA SER A 194 18.87 27.94 7.33
C SER A 194 19.88 26.79 7.22
N ALA A 195 19.55 25.62 7.78
CA ALA A 195 20.40 24.44 7.67
C ALA A 195 20.36 23.81 6.27
N ALA A 196 19.26 24.01 5.53
CA ALA A 196 19.10 23.47 4.19
C ALA A 196 20.21 23.95 3.23
N PHE A 197 20.62 25.22 3.31
CA PHE A 197 21.71 25.76 2.50
C PHE A 197 23.04 25.05 2.74
N GLY A 198 23.35 24.70 4.00
CA GLY A 198 24.55 23.93 4.34
C GLY A 198 24.51 22.51 3.80
N CYS A 199 23.35 21.86 3.82
CA CYS A 199 23.14 20.55 3.20
C CYS A 199 23.31 20.60 1.67
N MET A 200 22.76 21.62 1.03
CA MET A 200 22.89 21.80 -0.42
C MET A 200 24.35 22.06 -0.80
N ASN A 201 25.04 22.94 -0.08
CA ASN A 201 26.38 23.39 -0.38
C ASN A 201 27.13 23.86 0.88
N PRO A 202 28.24 23.25 1.30
CA PRO A 202 29.02 22.23 0.57
C PRO A 202 28.49 20.79 0.65
N GLY A 203 27.45 20.51 1.45
CA GLY A 203 26.97 19.21 1.81
C GLY A 203 27.21 18.91 3.29
N THR A 204 26.57 17.86 3.80
CA THR A 204 26.75 17.36 5.16
C THR A 204 27.30 15.94 5.07
N ASP A 205 28.46 15.71 5.67
CA ASP A 205 29.12 14.41 5.72
C ASP A 205 28.78 13.72 7.05
N LEU A 206 28.09 12.58 6.98
CA LEU A 206 27.79 11.71 8.11
C LEU A 206 28.18 10.28 7.76
N THR A 207 28.39 9.46 8.78
CA THR A 207 28.62 8.02 8.55
C THR A 207 27.35 7.35 7.99
N PRO A 208 27.48 6.25 7.22
CA PRO A 208 26.33 5.50 6.71
C PRO A 208 25.34 5.10 7.81
N ALA A 209 25.83 4.71 9.00
CA ALA A 209 25.00 4.38 10.16
C ALA A 209 24.19 5.59 10.64
N GLN A 210 24.81 6.76 10.77
CA GLN A 210 24.11 7.99 11.17
C GLN A 210 23.04 8.39 10.16
N TRP A 211 23.32 8.21 8.86
CA TRP A 211 22.33 8.44 7.81
C TRP A 211 21.17 7.46 7.87
N GLY A 212 21.44 6.15 7.96
CA GLY A 212 20.41 5.11 8.02
C GLY A 212 19.53 5.23 9.26
N ASP A 213 20.10 5.61 10.42
CA ASP A 213 19.34 5.79 11.67
C ASP A 213 18.29 6.89 11.55
N LYS A 214 18.55 7.95 10.78
CA LYS A 214 17.54 8.99 10.50
C LYS A 214 16.32 8.44 9.78
N VAL A 215 16.52 7.54 8.81
CA VAL A 215 15.42 6.88 8.08
C VAL A 215 14.67 5.91 9.00
N ARG A 216 15.39 5.05 9.70
CA ARG A 216 14.77 4.09 10.65
C ARG A 216 13.98 4.77 11.77
N ALA A 217 14.36 5.99 12.15
CA ALA A 217 13.65 6.78 13.16
C ALA A 217 12.39 7.49 12.62
N ALA A 218 12.14 7.49 11.30
CA ALA A 218 11.02 8.20 10.70
C ALA A 218 9.66 7.50 10.90
N SER A 219 9.67 6.18 11.06
CA SER A 219 8.47 5.36 11.23
C SER A 219 8.77 4.11 12.05
N SER A 220 7.75 3.33 12.37
CA SER A 220 7.90 2.01 13.03
C SER A 220 8.18 0.87 12.03
N HIS A 221 8.43 1.18 10.76
CA HIS A 221 8.68 0.17 9.73
C HIS A 221 10.02 -0.53 9.95
N THR A 222 10.04 -1.84 9.75
CA THR A 222 11.23 -2.69 9.95
C THR A 222 11.72 -3.35 8.66
N GLY A 223 11.09 -3.04 7.52
CA GLY A 223 11.36 -3.59 6.18
C GLY A 223 10.25 -4.51 5.66
N PRO A 224 10.28 -4.89 4.41
CA PRO A 224 11.28 -4.52 3.39
C PRO A 224 11.28 -3.02 3.08
N TRP A 225 12.46 -2.47 2.76
CA TRP A 225 12.62 -1.06 2.42
C TRP A 225 12.51 -0.83 0.90
N PRO A 226 12.04 0.36 0.46
CA PRO A 226 11.97 0.71 -0.97
C PRO A 226 13.32 0.67 -1.66
N ILE A 227 13.37 0.22 -2.93
CA ILE A 227 14.57 0.34 -3.77
C ILE A 227 14.80 1.79 -4.19
N VAL A 228 16.08 2.21 -4.35
CA VAL A 228 16.38 3.62 -4.58
C VAL A 228 17.36 3.84 -5.74
N SER A 229 16.94 4.66 -6.70
CA SER A 229 17.77 5.15 -7.80
C SER A 229 18.21 6.60 -7.52
N ILE A 230 19.51 6.93 -7.64
CA ILE A 230 20.07 8.23 -7.26
C ILE A 230 20.83 8.84 -8.44
N TRP A 231 20.42 10.04 -8.86
CA TRP A 231 20.90 10.71 -10.05
C TRP A 231 21.49 12.07 -9.72
N HIS A 232 22.71 12.37 -10.17
CA HIS A 232 23.34 13.66 -9.89
C HIS A 232 24.33 14.06 -10.98
N GLY A 233 24.32 15.34 -11.36
CA GLY A 233 25.36 15.92 -12.19
C GLY A 233 26.65 16.20 -11.40
N ASP A 234 27.82 15.82 -11.91
CA ASP A 234 29.08 16.04 -11.21
C ASP A 234 29.55 17.53 -11.21
N SER A 235 28.92 18.35 -12.04
CA SER A 235 29.13 19.78 -12.14
C SER A 235 28.00 20.61 -11.51
N ASP A 236 27.21 20.02 -10.63
CA ASP A 236 26.13 20.69 -9.90
C ASP A 236 26.68 21.61 -8.81
N TYR A 237 26.43 22.91 -8.95
CA TYR A 237 26.83 23.96 -7.99
C TYR A 237 25.71 24.42 -7.07
N VAL A 238 24.47 23.95 -7.28
CA VAL A 238 23.30 24.27 -6.46
C VAL A 238 23.15 23.24 -5.33
N VAL A 239 23.04 21.98 -5.68
CA VAL A 239 23.12 20.84 -4.75
C VAL A 239 24.40 20.08 -5.08
N ARG A 240 25.38 20.14 -4.20
CA ARG A 240 26.71 19.58 -4.48
C ARG A 240 26.68 18.07 -4.71
N PRO A 241 27.50 17.55 -5.62
CA PRO A 241 27.55 16.12 -5.97
C PRO A 241 27.86 15.19 -4.78
N ALA A 242 28.42 15.71 -3.68
CA ALA A 242 28.59 14.97 -2.44
C ALA A 242 27.26 14.33 -1.96
N ASN A 243 26.12 14.99 -2.21
CA ASN A 243 24.81 14.50 -1.83
C ASN A 243 24.40 13.19 -2.54
N LEU A 244 24.97 12.87 -3.71
CA LEU A 244 24.82 11.55 -4.33
C LEU A 244 25.43 10.47 -3.44
N THR A 245 26.67 10.69 -2.96
CA THR A 245 27.37 9.74 -2.08
C THR A 245 26.64 9.59 -0.75
N GLU A 246 26.25 10.69 -0.15
CA GLU A 246 25.52 10.67 1.13
C GLU A 246 24.16 9.96 1.03
N SER A 247 23.43 10.19 -0.07
CA SER A 247 22.17 9.47 -0.32
C SER A 247 22.41 7.97 -0.55
N MET A 248 23.46 7.61 -1.30
CA MET A 248 23.85 6.20 -1.49
C MET A 248 24.20 5.55 -0.15
N GLN A 249 25.00 6.20 0.69
CA GLN A 249 25.35 5.70 2.02
C GLN A 249 24.14 5.55 2.92
N GLN A 250 23.19 6.50 2.86
CA GLN A 250 21.94 6.42 3.61
C GLN A 250 21.15 5.16 3.25
N TRP A 251 20.91 4.95 1.96
CA TRP A 251 20.02 3.86 1.54
C TRP A 251 20.70 2.49 1.53
N THR A 252 22.00 2.39 1.25
CA THR A 252 22.74 1.12 1.43
C THR A 252 22.73 0.69 2.90
N ASN A 253 22.92 1.63 3.84
CA ASN A 253 22.85 1.32 5.27
C ASN A 253 21.43 0.94 5.72
N VAL A 254 20.39 1.55 5.17
CA VAL A 254 18.99 1.18 5.45
C VAL A 254 18.71 -0.26 5.01
N HIS A 255 19.22 -0.65 3.85
CA HIS A 255 19.11 -2.03 3.35
C HIS A 255 20.05 -3.04 4.03
N GLY A 256 20.98 -2.58 4.85
CA GLY A 256 21.96 -3.45 5.52
C GLY A 256 23.00 -4.03 4.55
N ILE A 257 23.27 -3.37 3.45
CA ILE A 257 24.28 -3.72 2.43
C ILE A 257 25.48 -2.78 2.53
N ASP A 258 26.64 -3.20 2.04
CA ASP A 258 27.85 -2.37 2.08
C ASP A 258 27.83 -1.26 0.99
N GLN A 259 28.84 -0.40 0.98
CA GLN A 259 28.98 0.69 0.01
C GLN A 259 29.90 0.32 -1.17
N THR A 260 30.24 -0.95 -1.32
CA THR A 260 31.00 -1.45 -2.49
C THR A 260 30.01 -1.83 -3.57
N ALA A 261 30.10 -1.21 -4.73
CA ALA A 261 29.19 -1.51 -5.83
C ALA A 261 29.44 -2.93 -6.37
N ASP A 262 28.37 -3.73 -6.47
CA ASP A 262 28.40 -5.05 -7.10
C ASP A 262 28.52 -4.98 -8.62
N VAL A 263 27.96 -3.90 -9.21
CA VAL A 263 28.13 -3.58 -10.63
C VAL A 263 28.69 -2.17 -10.74
N SER A 264 29.67 -1.99 -11.61
CA SER A 264 30.25 -0.69 -11.98
C SER A 264 30.46 -0.70 -13.47
N ASP A 265 29.62 0.00 -14.20
CA ASP A 265 29.62 0.08 -15.65
C ASP A 265 29.31 1.51 -16.14
N THR A 266 28.92 1.66 -17.39
CA THR A 266 28.49 2.93 -17.96
C THR A 266 27.17 2.75 -18.71
N VAL A 267 26.23 3.65 -18.46
CA VAL A 267 24.97 3.72 -19.20
C VAL A 267 24.91 5.07 -19.92
N GLY A 268 24.68 5.04 -21.22
CA GLY A 268 24.73 6.27 -22.05
C GLY A 268 26.07 7.00 -22.00
N GLY A 269 27.16 6.32 -21.62
CA GLY A 269 28.50 6.91 -21.45
C GLY A 269 28.76 7.48 -20.06
N PHE A 270 27.81 7.43 -19.14
CA PHE A 270 27.94 7.96 -17.77
C PHE A 270 28.16 6.85 -16.75
N PRO A 271 28.97 7.09 -15.70
CA PRO A 271 29.18 6.13 -14.62
C PRO A 271 27.88 5.70 -13.95
N HIS A 272 27.67 4.39 -13.89
CA HIS A 272 26.55 3.73 -13.24
C HIS A 272 27.06 2.70 -12.24
N ARG A 273 26.42 2.61 -11.07
CA ARG A 273 26.77 1.63 -10.04
C ARG A 273 25.51 1.04 -9.44
N VAL A 274 25.55 -0.27 -9.16
CA VAL A 274 24.45 -1.00 -8.52
C VAL A 274 24.95 -1.68 -7.25
N TYR A 275 24.18 -1.58 -6.19
CA TYR A 275 24.43 -2.19 -4.89
C TYR A 275 23.32 -3.20 -4.61
N LYS A 276 23.70 -4.47 -4.38
CA LYS A 276 22.81 -5.61 -4.27
C LYS A 276 22.77 -6.15 -2.86
N ASP A 277 21.66 -6.79 -2.51
CA ASP A 277 21.59 -7.57 -1.29
C ASP A 277 22.28 -8.95 -1.44
N ALA A 278 22.34 -9.71 -0.35
CA ALA A 278 22.95 -11.04 -0.33
C ALA A 278 22.27 -12.05 -1.29
N GLY A 279 21.04 -11.79 -1.70
CA GLY A 279 20.32 -12.58 -2.71
C GLY A 279 20.63 -12.18 -4.15
N GLY A 280 21.43 -11.13 -4.34
CA GLY A 280 21.80 -10.62 -5.67
C GLY A 280 20.77 -9.60 -6.22
N THR A 281 19.76 -9.22 -5.45
CA THR A 281 18.72 -8.28 -5.87
C THR A 281 19.22 -6.84 -5.74
N PRO A 282 19.14 -6.01 -6.82
CA PRO A 282 19.45 -4.59 -6.76
C PRO A 282 18.59 -3.86 -5.74
N ARG A 283 19.21 -3.09 -4.84
CA ARG A 283 18.53 -2.29 -3.82
C ARG A 283 18.77 -0.80 -4.00
N VAL A 284 19.98 -0.44 -4.40
CA VAL A 284 20.35 0.94 -4.65
C VAL A 284 21.13 1.01 -5.97
N GLU A 285 20.87 2.03 -6.78
CA GLU A 285 21.70 2.37 -7.93
C GLU A 285 22.06 3.84 -7.93
N THR A 286 23.16 4.19 -8.58
CA THR A 286 23.62 5.58 -8.72
C THR A 286 24.05 5.89 -10.14
N TYR A 287 23.68 7.09 -10.60
CA TYR A 287 24.15 7.66 -11.86
C TYR A 287 24.85 8.99 -11.61
N ALA A 288 26.12 9.07 -12.00
CA ALA A 288 26.91 10.31 -11.96
C ALA A 288 27.05 10.87 -13.38
N ILE A 289 26.31 11.95 -13.68
CA ILE A 289 26.22 12.49 -15.03
C ILE A 289 27.36 13.51 -15.23
N THR A 290 28.38 13.08 -15.93
CA THR A 290 29.60 13.87 -16.13
C THR A 290 29.33 15.16 -16.92
N GLY A 291 29.78 16.29 -16.38
CA GLY A 291 29.63 17.63 -16.97
C GLY A 291 28.24 18.25 -16.78
N MET A 292 27.27 17.52 -16.23
CA MET A 292 25.92 18.03 -16.01
C MET A 292 25.86 18.91 -14.76
N GLY A 293 25.16 20.03 -14.89
CA GLY A 293 24.80 20.92 -13.77
C GLY A 293 23.59 20.43 -12.99
N HIS A 294 22.92 21.37 -12.29
CA HIS A 294 21.71 21.08 -11.52
C HIS A 294 20.51 20.83 -12.42
N GLY A 295 19.94 19.62 -12.41
CA GLY A 295 18.78 19.31 -13.25
C GLY A 295 18.44 17.82 -13.37
N THR A 296 17.37 17.55 -14.12
CA THR A 296 16.96 16.21 -14.54
C THR A 296 17.55 15.90 -15.92
N PRO A 297 18.27 14.78 -16.09
CA PRO A 297 18.77 14.32 -17.39
C PRO A 297 17.63 13.89 -18.32
N VAL A 298 17.63 14.35 -19.57
CA VAL A 298 16.71 13.91 -20.62
C VAL A 298 17.47 13.61 -21.92
N ASP A 299 16.82 12.89 -22.83
CA ASP A 299 17.23 12.61 -24.20
C ASP A 299 16.04 12.82 -25.11
N PRO A 300 15.80 14.04 -25.63
CA PRO A 300 14.66 14.32 -26.47
C PRO A 300 14.67 13.51 -27.77
N GLY A 301 13.58 12.83 -28.07
CA GLY A 301 13.46 12.03 -29.28
C GLY A 301 12.28 11.04 -29.23
N THR A 302 12.25 10.15 -30.20
CA THR A 302 11.19 9.12 -30.34
C THR A 302 11.73 7.69 -30.23
N GLY A 303 13.01 7.53 -29.95
CA GLY A 303 13.62 6.22 -29.70
C GLY A 303 13.08 5.56 -28.42
N GLU A 304 13.36 4.29 -28.25
CA GLU A 304 12.86 3.53 -27.12
C GLU A 304 13.34 4.09 -25.78
N THR A 305 14.62 4.41 -25.65
CA THR A 305 15.24 4.96 -24.45
C THR A 305 15.15 6.48 -24.34
N GLN A 306 14.65 7.13 -25.39
CA GLN A 306 14.55 8.59 -25.47
C GLN A 306 13.26 9.08 -24.84
N CYS A 307 13.36 10.17 -24.08
CA CYS A 307 12.21 10.82 -23.49
C CYS A 307 12.53 12.26 -23.02
N GLY A 308 11.46 13.03 -22.83
CA GLY A 308 11.51 14.38 -22.31
C GLY A 308 11.78 15.45 -23.35
N THR A 309 11.89 16.67 -22.87
CA THR A 309 12.20 17.88 -23.65
C THR A 309 13.00 18.81 -22.77
N ALA A 310 14.10 19.35 -23.31
CA ALA A 310 14.96 20.26 -22.55
C ALA A 310 14.21 21.52 -22.11
N GLY A 311 14.44 21.94 -20.88
CA GLY A 311 13.80 23.09 -20.24
C GLY A 311 14.64 23.63 -19.10
N ALA A 312 14.02 24.48 -18.28
CA ALA A 312 14.70 25.02 -17.10
C ALA A 312 14.96 23.91 -16.07
N TYR A 313 16.23 23.60 -15.83
CA TYR A 313 16.68 22.47 -15.00
C TYR A 313 16.25 21.09 -15.52
N ILE A 314 15.93 20.98 -16.80
CA ILE A 314 15.71 19.73 -17.51
C ILE A 314 16.73 19.73 -18.67
N LEU A 315 17.75 18.89 -18.51
CA LEU A 315 18.98 19.03 -19.29
C LEU A 315 19.12 17.87 -20.30
N ASP A 316 19.23 18.24 -21.58
CA ASP A 316 19.54 17.29 -22.63
C ASP A 316 21.01 16.87 -22.54
N VAL A 317 21.22 15.62 -22.17
CA VAL A 317 22.53 14.99 -22.03
C VAL A 317 22.63 13.68 -22.83
N ASN A 318 21.68 13.43 -23.73
CA ASN A 318 21.50 12.18 -24.47
C ASN A 318 21.31 10.95 -23.55
N LEU A 319 20.67 11.14 -22.40
CA LEU A 319 20.28 10.08 -21.46
C LEU A 319 18.99 10.50 -20.75
N CYS A 320 17.91 9.75 -20.94
CA CYS A 320 16.65 10.03 -20.27
C CYS A 320 16.58 9.30 -18.92
N SER A 321 16.75 10.05 -17.81
CA SER A 321 16.69 9.46 -16.47
C SER A 321 15.34 8.79 -16.19
N SER A 322 14.22 9.37 -16.62
CA SER A 322 12.87 8.81 -16.39
C SER A 322 12.71 7.42 -17.02
N TYR A 323 13.34 7.17 -18.17
CA TYR A 323 13.34 5.83 -18.78
C TYR A 323 14.09 4.81 -17.90
N TYR A 324 15.34 5.10 -17.52
CA TYR A 324 16.14 4.16 -16.73
C TYR A 324 15.62 3.98 -15.30
N ILE A 325 15.07 5.01 -14.69
CA ILE A 325 14.37 4.92 -13.41
C ILE A 325 13.15 4.00 -13.54
N GLY A 326 12.33 4.19 -14.58
CA GLY A 326 11.16 3.35 -14.81
C GLY A 326 11.53 1.89 -15.11
N HIS A 327 12.64 1.67 -15.83
CA HIS A 327 13.20 0.35 -16.07
C HIS A 327 13.69 -0.32 -14.77
N PHE A 328 14.39 0.41 -13.90
CA PHE A 328 14.80 -0.07 -12.58
C PHE A 328 13.60 -0.46 -11.69
N TRP A 329 12.46 0.15 -11.91
CA TRP A 329 11.20 -0.17 -11.24
C TRP A 329 10.34 -1.19 -11.98
N SER A 330 10.80 -1.74 -13.11
CA SER A 330 10.06 -2.66 -13.98
C SER A 330 8.69 -2.12 -14.42
N LEU A 331 8.64 -0.81 -14.71
CA LEU A 331 7.42 -0.19 -15.25
C LEU A 331 7.20 -0.49 -16.73
N ASP A 332 8.26 -0.82 -17.45
CA ASP A 332 8.24 -1.17 -18.89
C ASP A 332 7.73 -2.58 -19.16
N ASN A 333 7.39 -3.34 -18.11
CA ASN A 333 6.95 -4.73 -18.20
C ASN A 333 7.91 -5.64 -19.00
N LEU A 334 9.21 -5.31 -18.97
CA LEU A 334 10.24 -6.12 -19.61
C LEU A 334 10.66 -7.32 -18.76
N ASP A 335 10.10 -7.47 -17.55
CA ASP A 335 10.27 -8.68 -16.78
C ASP A 335 9.58 -9.84 -17.48
N GLY A 336 10.39 -10.69 -18.09
CA GLY A 336 9.95 -11.94 -18.75
C GLY A 336 10.26 -13.18 -17.92
N ASN A 337 10.81 -13.01 -16.70
CA ASN A 337 11.18 -14.11 -15.82
C ASN A 337 9.98 -14.44 -14.91
N ALA A 338 9.68 -15.72 -14.82
CA ALA A 338 8.67 -16.17 -13.86
C ALA A 338 9.32 -16.50 -12.52
N PRO A 339 8.64 -16.24 -11.38
CA PRO A 339 9.15 -16.61 -10.07
C PRO A 339 9.51 -18.10 -9.98
N THR A 340 10.56 -18.40 -9.23
CA THR A 340 10.81 -19.76 -8.79
C THR A 340 10.03 -20.03 -7.51
N VAL A 341 9.38 -21.22 -7.40
CA VAL A 341 8.60 -21.58 -6.23
C VAL A 341 8.75 -23.06 -5.90
N SER A 342 8.84 -23.37 -4.61
CA SER A 342 8.92 -24.74 -4.11
C SER A 342 8.11 -24.89 -2.82
N LEU A 343 7.29 -25.95 -2.74
CA LEU A 343 6.65 -26.35 -1.50
C LEU A 343 7.69 -26.84 -0.49
N THR A 344 7.61 -26.37 0.74
CA THR A 344 8.48 -26.73 1.86
C THR A 344 7.78 -27.61 2.89
N ALA A 345 6.45 -27.51 2.98
CA ALA A 345 5.60 -28.36 3.81
C ALA A 345 4.21 -28.52 3.16
N PRO A 346 3.55 -29.70 3.38
CA PRO A 346 4.08 -30.93 3.96
C PRO A 346 5.11 -31.61 3.05
N ALA A 347 5.88 -32.58 3.59
CA ALA A 347 6.82 -33.36 2.80
C ALA A 347 6.09 -34.27 1.79
N ASN A 348 6.75 -34.56 0.67
CA ASN A 348 6.19 -35.49 -0.33
C ASN A 348 5.96 -36.90 0.27
N GLY A 349 4.75 -37.44 0.08
CA GLY A 349 4.31 -38.71 0.66
C GLY A 349 3.84 -38.61 2.11
N ALA A 350 3.72 -37.40 2.66
CA ALA A 350 3.26 -37.22 4.04
C ALA A 350 1.81 -37.69 4.21
N SER A 351 1.55 -38.38 5.33
CA SER A 351 0.19 -38.63 5.80
C SER A 351 -0.27 -37.45 6.65
N VAL A 352 -1.41 -36.89 6.32
CA VAL A 352 -1.92 -35.64 6.93
C VAL A 352 -3.35 -35.82 7.45
N SER A 353 -3.66 -35.13 8.56
CA SER A 353 -5.01 -35.07 9.15
C SER A 353 -5.18 -33.77 9.92
N GLY A 354 -6.41 -33.27 10.08
CA GLY A 354 -6.71 -32.03 10.77
C GLY A 354 -6.22 -30.79 10.03
N THR A 355 -5.78 -29.77 10.77
CA THR A 355 -5.22 -28.54 10.18
C THR A 355 -3.77 -28.73 9.83
N VAL A 356 -3.46 -28.66 8.55
CA VAL A 356 -2.12 -28.85 7.96
C VAL A 356 -1.57 -27.50 7.53
N THR A 357 -0.37 -27.14 7.96
CA THR A 357 0.33 -25.99 7.39
C THR A 357 0.91 -26.37 6.03
N VAL A 358 0.50 -25.65 4.99
CA VAL A 358 1.08 -25.74 3.64
C VAL A 358 1.98 -24.52 3.45
N SER A 359 3.27 -24.76 3.23
CA SER A 359 4.28 -23.68 3.13
C SER A 359 5.08 -23.79 1.84
N ALA A 360 5.55 -22.65 1.36
CA ALA A 360 6.42 -22.56 0.19
C ALA A 360 7.51 -21.52 0.38
N THR A 361 8.61 -21.69 -0.37
CA THR A 361 9.56 -20.62 -0.68
C THR A 361 9.34 -20.17 -2.11
N ALA A 362 9.39 -18.87 -2.34
CA ALA A 362 9.37 -18.31 -3.68
C ALA A 362 10.38 -17.16 -3.76
N SER A 363 10.98 -16.98 -4.93
CA SER A 363 11.91 -15.89 -5.23
C SER A 363 11.81 -15.48 -6.69
N ASP A 364 12.02 -14.21 -6.95
CA ASP A 364 12.00 -13.58 -8.24
C ASP A 364 13.02 -12.43 -8.27
N ASP A 365 13.49 -12.03 -9.44
CA ASP A 365 14.48 -10.97 -9.58
C ASP A 365 13.89 -9.55 -9.42
N ILE A 366 12.58 -9.39 -9.64
CA ILE A 366 11.87 -8.12 -9.39
C ILE A 366 11.09 -8.19 -8.07
N GLY A 367 10.48 -9.34 -7.78
CA GLY A 367 9.76 -9.59 -6.53
C GLY A 367 8.52 -10.46 -6.72
N VAL A 368 8.19 -11.18 -5.68
CA VAL A 368 7.00 -12.05 -5.63
C VAL A 368 5.82 -11.25 -5.08
N ASP A 369 4.74 -11.14 -5.84
CA ASP A 369 3.48 -10.51 -5.41
C ASP A 369 2.70 -11.42 -4.46
N ARG A 370 2.49 -12.68 -4.86
CA ARG A 370 1.75 -13.66 -4.05
C ARG A 370 2.13 -15.09 -4.38
N VAL A 371 1.85 -15.98 -3.43
CA VAL A 371 1.90 -17.43 -3.64
C VAL A 371 0.51 -18.02 -3.42
N GLU A 372 0.00 -18.73 -4.40
CA GLU A 372 -1.24 -19.49 -4.34
C GLU A 372 -0.94 -20.96 -4.07
N PHE A 373 -1.73 -21.58 -3.19
CA PHE A 373 -1.63 -22.99 -2.85
C PHE A 373 -2.86 -23.73 -3.40
N LEU A 374 -2.61 -24.83 -4.07
CA LEU A 374 -3.64 -25.62 -4.75
C LEU A 374 -3.66 -27.06 -4.21
N LEU A 375 -4.87 -27.63 -4.10
CA LEU A 375 -5.12 -29.05 -3.85
C LEU A 375 -5.81 -29.63 -5.08
N ASP A 376 -5.21 -30.61 -5.72
CA ASP A 376 -5.71 -31.25 -6.95
C ASP A 376 -6.09 -30.23 -8.04
N GLY A 377 -5.30 -29.15 -8.14
CA GLY A 377 -5.53 -28.05 -9.08
C GLY A 377 -6.56 -27.01 -8.63
N THR A 378 -7.23 -27.21 -7.49
CA THR A 378 -8.20 -26.25 -6.94
C THR A 378 -7.55 -25.34 -5.90
N LEU A 379 -7.78 -24.03 -5.97
CA LEU A 379 -7.21 -23.05 -5.05
C LEU A 379 -7.67 -23.29 -3.61
N LEU A 380 -6.72 -23.46 -2.70
CA LEU A 380 -6.93 -23.54 -1.25
C LEU A 380 -6.88 -22.16 -0.57
N GLY A 381 -5.96 -21.32 -1.04
CA GLY A 381 -5.71 -19.98 -0.51
C GLY A 381 -4.45 -19.37 -1.08
N SER A 382 -4.18 -18.13 -0.70
CA SER A 382 -2.98 -17.38 -1.12
C SER A 382 -2.36 -16.63 0.06
N ASP A 383 -1.07 -16.34 -0.06
CA ASP A 383 -0.31 -15.52 0.89
C ASP A 383 0.56 -14.53 0.11
N THR A 384 0.61 -13.26 0.56
CA THR A 384 1.37 -12.16 -0.05
C THR A 384 2.62 -11.80 0.73
N GLY A 385 2.91 -12.48 1.85
CA GLY A 385 4.02 -12.17 2.76
C GLY A 385 4.92 -13.37 3.03
N ALA A 386 6.22 -13.23 2.75
CA ALA A 386 7.18 -14.27 3.13
C ALA A 386 7.38 -14.33 4.66
N PRO A 387 7.47 -15.53 5.28
CA PRO A 387 7.44 -16.87 4.67
C PRO A 387 6.01 -17.31 4.29
N TYR A 388 5.82 -17.66 3.02
CA TYR A 388 4.50 -17.96 2.46
C TYR A 388 3.91 -19.24 3.04
N SER A 389 2.71 -19.15 3.61
CA SER A 389 2.03 -20.31 4.21
C SER A 389 0.53 -20.10 4.39
N ILE A 390 -0.23 -21.19 4.32
CA ILE A 390 -1.65 -21.23 4.66
C ILE A 390 -1.95 -22.39 5.60
N GLY A 391 -3.03 -22.27 6.38
CA GLY A 391 -3.63 -23.39 7.12
C GLY A 391 -4.69 -24.08 6.28
N TRP A 392 -4.49 -25.33 5.94
CA TRP A 392 -5.45 -26.16 5.23
C TRP A 392 -6.11 -27.16 6.17
N ASN A 393 -7.45 -27.16 6.27
CA ASN A 393 -8.18 -28.20 6.97
C ASN A 393 -8.34 -29.42 6.06
N SER A 394 -7.54 -30.46 6.28
CA SER A 394 -7.55 -31.66 5.46
C SER A 394 -8.86 -32.45 5.52
N ALA A 395 -9.68 -32.25 6.54
CA ALA A 395 -11.00 -32.88 6.64
C ALA A 395 -12.00 -32.38 5.56
N THR A 396 -11.67 -31.29 4.85
CA THR A 396 -12.47 -30.81 3.70
C THR A 396 -12.19 -31.58 2.40
N ALA A 397 -11.12 -32.35 2.38
CA ALA A 397 -10.78 -33.24 1.25
C ALA A 397 -11.26 -34.68 1.53
N SER A 398 -11.40 -35.48 0.49
CA SER A 398 -11.65 -36.91 0.63
C SER A 398 -10.46 -37.62 1.27
N THR A 399 -10.69 -38.80 1.88
CA THR A 399 -9.58 -39.64 2.32
C THR A 399 -8.85 -40.26 1.12
N GLY A 400 -7.52 -40.39 1.25
CA GLY A 400 -6.69 -40.94 0.20
C GLY A 400 -5.63 -39.99 -0.34
N ASN A 401 -5.11 -40.33 -1.53
CA ASN A 401 -4.03 -39.55 -2.13
C ASN A 401 -4.53 -38.29 -2.81
N HIS A 402 -3.89 -37.19 -2.49
CA HIS A 402 -4.09 -35.86 -3.07
C HIS A 402 -2.75 -35.26 -3.51
N THR A 403 -2.80 -34.21 -4.30
CA THR A 403 -1.63 -33.47 -4.75
C THR A 403 -1.73 -32.01 -4.32
N LEU A 404 -0.66 -31.51 -3.71
CA LEU A 404 -0.46 -30.09 -3.43
C LEU A 404 0.47 -29.48 -4.47
N GLN A 405 0.20 -28.25 -4.87
CA GLN A 405 1.04 -27.45 -5.74
C GLN A 405 1.01 -25.98 -5.32
N ALA A 406 2.10 -25.27 -5.53
CA ALA A 406 2.15 -23.82 -5.35
C ALA A 406 2.37 -23.11 -6.70
N ARG A 407 1.74 -21.97 -6.88
CA ARG A 407 2.00 -21.01 -7.96
C ARG A 407 2.43 -19.70 -7.35
N ALA A 408 3.59 -19.18 -7.75
CA ALA A 408 4.02 -17.84 -7.40
C ALA A 408 3.77 -16.90 -8.57
N PHE A 409 3.32 -15.70 -8.26
CA PHE A 409 3.13 -14.60 -9.21
C PHE A 409 4.10 -13.50 -8.85
N ASP A 410 4.76 -12.91 -9.83
CA ASP A 410 5.54 -11.68 -9.64
C ASP A 410 4.65 -10.44 -9.73
N LEU A 411 5.28 -9.27 -9.66
CA LEU A 411 4.60 -7.97 -9.70
C LEU A 411 4.07 -7.60 -11.11
N VAL A 412 4.39 -8.38 -12.15
CA VAL A 412 3.91 -8.19 -13.53
C VAL A 412 3.11 -9.39 -14.06
N ASP A 413 2.66 -10.27 -13.13
CA ASP A 413 1.82 -11.44 -13.37
C ASP A 413 2.49 -12.60 -14.16
N ASN A 414 3.84 -12.67 -14.23
CA ASN A 414 4.48 -13.92 -14.64
C ASN A 414 4.26 -14.99 -13.58
N VAL A 415 4.12 -16.24 -13.99
CA VAL A 415 3.72 -17.33 -13.10
C VAL A 415 4.76 -18.44 -13.08
N GLY A 416 5.36 -18.65 -11.92
CA GLY A 416 6.13 -19.83 -11.60
C GLY A 416 5.28 -20.91 -10.93
N THR A 417 5.56 -22.17 -11.21
CA THR A 417 4.78 -23.29 -10.66
C THR A 417 5.71 -24.32 -10.05
N SER A 418 5.41 -24.76 -8.83
CA SER A 418 6.21 -25.78 -8.13
C SER A 418 6.00 -27.17 -8.71
N ALA A 419 6.90 -28.08 -8.39
CA ALA A 419 6.61 -29.50 -8.48
C ALA A 419 5.40 -29.85 -7.59
N THR A 420 4.65 -30.86 -7.96
CA THR A 420 3.56 -31.42 -7.14
C THR A 420 4.11 -32.21 -5.96
N VAL A 421 3.48 -32.06 -4.81
CA VAL A 421 3.76 -32.83 -3.59
C VAL A 421 2.57 -33.75 -3.32
N ALA A 422 2.78 -35.05 -3.33
CA ALA A 422 1.74 -36.00 -2.96
C ALA A 422 1.55 -36.02 -1.44
N VAL A 423 0.30 -36.04 -1.00
CA VAL A 423 -0.06 -36.23 0.40
C VAL A 423 -1.14 -37.30 0.50
N ASN A 424 -1.15 -38.07 1.58
CA ASN A 424 -2.21 -39.02 1.87
C ASN A 424 -3.07 -38.46 3.00
N VAL A 425 -4.30 -38.05 2.69
CA VAL A 425 -5.25 -37.60 3.69
C VAL A 425 -5.78 -38.81 4.42
N LEU A 426 -5.41 -38.93 5.69
CA LEU A 426 -5.92 -39.97 6.58
C LEU A 426 -7.35 -39.65 6.98
N GLU A 427 -8.16 -40.68 7.22
CA GLU A 427 -9.35 -40.48 8.05
C GLU A 427 -8.87 -39.85 9.36
N GLY A 428 -9.24 -38.58 9.58
CA GLY A 428 -9.03 -37.99 10.91
C GLY A 428 -9.68 -38.96 11.90
N SER A 429 -9.03 -39.23 13.01
CA SER A 429 -9.67 -39.89 14.15
C SER A 429 -10.75 -38.93 14.72
N GLY A 430 -11.83 -38.81 13.99
CA GLY A 430 -12.88 -37.81 14.10
C GLY A 430 -13.70 -37.68 12.83
N GLY A 431 -13.78 -38.72 11.96
CA GLY A 431 -14.68 -38.81 10.80
C GLY A 431 -16.16 -38.92 11.18
N GLY A 432 -16.62 -38.07 12.07
CA GLY A 432 -18.00 -37.77 12.32
C GLY A 432 -18.44 -36.55 11.53
N THR A 433 -19.68 -36.51 11.08
CA THR A 433 -20.30 -35.24 10.67
C THR A 433 -20.11 -34.24 11.81
N PRO A 434 -19.59 -33.02 11.59
CA PRO A 434 -19.47 -32.03 12.66
C PRO A 434 -20.83 -31.87 13.36
N LEU A 435 -20.79 -31.93 14.66
CA LEU A 435 -21.97 -31.66 15.49
C LEU A 435 -22.07 -30.15 15.66
N LEU A 436 -23.29 -29.67 15.73
CA LEU A 436 -23.59 -28.26 15.95
C LEU A 436 -24.02 -28.06 17.40
N ALA A 437 -23.32 -27.15 18.09
CA ALA A 437 -23.77 -26.58 19.35
C ALA A 437 -24.11 -25.11 19.17
N GLU A 438 -25.18 -24.64 19.76
CA GLU A 438 -25.56 -23.24 19.80
C GLU A 438 -25.73 -22.79 21.26
N PHE A 439 -25.01 -21.74 21.62
CA PHE A 439 -24.97 -21.16 22.94
C PHE A 439 -25.67 -19.80 22.93
N SER A 440 -26.57 -19.58 23.88
CA SER A 440 -27.13 -18.24 24.12
C SER A 440 -26.23 -17.48 25.08
N ASN A 441 -26.16 -16.18 24.90
CA ASN A 441 -25.43 -15.32 25.83
C ASN A 441 -26.06 -15.29 27.23
N GLU A 442 -25.21 -14.99 28.20
CA GLU A 442 -25.60 -14.97 29.63
C GLU A 442 -25.78 -13.53 30.11
N ASP A 443 -27.04 -13.08 30.28
CA ASP A 443 -27.38 -11.71 30.67
C ASP A 443 -26.63 -11.17 31.89
N ALA A 444 -26.31 -12.02 32.87
CA ALA A 444 -25.67 -11.61 34.10
C ALA A 444 -24.20 -11.20 33.90
N ASN A 445 -23.56 -11.74 32.86
CA ASN A 445 -22.14 -11.53 32.54
C ASN A 445 -21.93 -10.73 31.24
N ASP A 446 -23.00 -10.20 30.67
CA ASP A 446 -22.98 -9.36 29.50
C ASP A 446 -23.03 -7.88 29.89
N GLY A 447 -22.29 -7.06 29.17
CA GLY A 447 -22.27 -5.64 29.40
C GLY A 447 -21.43 -4.92 28.40
N TYR A 448 -21.19 -3.65 28.64
CA TYR A 448 -20.21 -2.89 27.88
C TYR A 448 -19.34 -2.03 28.78
N VAL A 449 -18.14 -1.81 28.34
CA VAL A 449 -17.16 -0.95 28.99
C VAL A 449 -16.76 0.17 28.04
N LYS A 450 -16.42 1.34 28.58
CA LYS A 450 -16.07 2.52 27.79
C LYS A 450 -14.82 3.20 28.34
N ALA A 451 -14.02 3.77 27.45
CA ALA A 451 -12.83 4.56 27.83
C ALA A 451 -12.54 5.64 26.80
N ASN A 452 -11.57 6.51 27.07
CA ASN A 452 -10.99 7.40 26.08
C ASN A 452 -10.29 6.59 24.97
N ALA A 453 -9.93 7.25 23.85
CA ALA A 453 -9.28 6.58 22.71
C ALA A 453 -7.96 5.89 23.08
N ASP A 454 -7.24 6.42 24.05
CA ASP A 454 -5.99 5.88 24.60
C ASP A 454 -6.20 4.80 25.68
N GLY A 455 -7.46 4.45 25.98
CA GLY A 455 -7.82 3.50 27.05
C GLY A 455 -7.87 4.12 28.44
N SER A 456 -7.56 5.39 28.60
CA SER A 456 -7.62 6.08 29.91
C SER A 456 -9.07 6.33 30.36
N ALA A 457 -9.25 6.59 31.66
CA ALA A 457 -10.56 6.81 32.29
C ALA A 457 -11.63 5.77 31.95
N PRO A 458 -11.34 4.46 32.14
CA PRO A 458 -12.30 3.42 31.85
C PRO A 458 -13.49 3.50 32.82
N ALA A 459 -14.66 3.11 32.35
CA ALA A 459 -15.89 3.03 33.12
C ALA A 459 -16.76 1.87 32.61
N VAL A 460 -17.48 1.22 33.50
CA VAL A 460 -18.55 0.32 33.14
C VAL A 460 -19.72 1.15 32.60
N GLY A 461 -20.28 0.74 31.47
CA GLY A 461 -21.46 1.39 30.91
C GLY A 461 -22.67 1.15 31.77
N THR A 462 -23.43 2.20 32.05
CA THR A 462 -24.72 2.06 32.76
C THR A 462 -25.71 1.42 31.81
N LEU A 463 -26.22 0.25 32.21
CA LEU A 463 -27.38 -0.35 31.59
C LEU A 463 -28.60 0.44 32.09
N GLU A 464 -28.84 1.61 31.44
CA GLU A 464 -30.11 2.28 31.63
C GLU A 464 -31.25 1.33 31.29
N SER A 465 -32.47 1.60 31.74
CA SER A 465 -33.71 0.77 31.65
C SER A 465 -33.99 0.17 30.26
N TYR A 466 -33.06 0.20 29.35
CA TYR A 466 -33.08 -0.37 28.02
C TYR A 466 -31.95 -1.41 27.90
N SER A 467 -32.37 -2.64 27.71
CA SER A 467 -31.52 -3.84 27.58
C SER A 467 -30.68 -3.86 26.30
N GLY A 468 -29.72 -2.98 26.15
CA GLY A 468 -28.84 -2.89 24.97
C GLY A 468 -27.36 -2.79 25.35
N LEU A 469 -26.46 -3.23 24.45
CA LEU A 469 -25.02 -3.18 24.58
C LEU A 469 -24.45 -2.19 23.54
N ALA A 470 -23.61 -1.28 23.99
CA ALA A 470 -23.08 -0.17 23.18
C ALA A 470 -21.72 -0.52 22.51
N LEU A 471 -21.56 -0.09 21.27
CA LEU A 471 -20.35 -0.25 20.45
C LEU A 471 -20.01 1.06 19.74
N GLY A 472 -18.73 1.42 19.65
CA GLY A 472 -18.28 2.63 18.98
C GLY A 472 -18.29 3.86 19.88
N ARG A 473 -18.21 5.09 19.31
CA ARG A 473 -18.04 6.34 20.05
C ARG A 473 -19.39 6.90 20.48
N GLY A 474 -19.61 6.96 21.80
CA GLY A 474 -20.81 7.52 22.42
C GLY A 474 -20.86 9.05 22.40
N THR A 475 -21.98 9.60 22.90
CA THR A 475 -22.21 11.06 23.02
C THR A 475 -21.30 11.71 24.05
N ASP A 476 -20.76 10.93 25.01
CA ASP A 476 -19.77 11.37 26.00
C ASP A 476 -18.32 11.38 25.45
N GLY A 477 -18.15 11.08 24.17
CA GLY A 477 -16.86 11.02 23.50
C GLY A 477 -16.03 9.77 23.78
N LYS A 478 -16.51 8.87 24.65
CA LYS A 478 -15.83 7.62 24.98
C LYS A 478 -16.15 6.52 23.98
N PHE A 479 -15.24 5.55 23.85
CA PHE A 479 -15.36 4.40 22.97
C PHE A 479 -15.90 3.21 23.74
N ASN A 480 -16.97 2.62 23.24
CA ASN A 480 -17.66 1.49 23.86
C ASN A 480 -17.20 0.17 23.24
N ARG A 481 -17.01 -0.84 24.08
CA ARG A 481 -16.73 -2.24 23.73
C ARG A 481 -17.73 -3.11 24.47
N SER A 482 -18.44 -3.98 23.76
CA SER A 482 -19.43 -4.88 24.34
C SER A 482 -18.82 -6.24 24.61
N LEU A 483 -19.19 -6.84 25.74
CA LEU A 483 -18.81 -8.17 26.14
C LEU A 483 -20.07 -9.07 26.15
N LEU A 484 -19.91 -10.25 25.55
CA LEU A 484 -20.92 -11.29 25.48
C LEU A 484 -20.33 -12.58 26.04
N SER A 485 -20.99 -13.19 27.00
CA SER A 485 -20.54 -14.40 27.68
C SER A 485 -21.41 -15.59 27.29
N PHE A 486 -20.74 -16.71 27.02
CA PHE A 486 -21.42 -17.96 26.63
C PHE A 486 -20.91 -19.11 27.50
N ASP A 487 -21.79 -19.85 28.11
CA ASP A 487 -21.43 -21.10 28.78
C ASP A 487 -21.24 -22.20 27.74
N THR A 488 -19.98 -22.48 27.43
CA THR A 488 -19.56 -23.48 26.44
C THR A 488 -19.11 -24.80 27.09
N SER A 489 -19.39 -24.98 28.40
CA SER A 489 -18.98 -26.16 29.18
C SER A 489 -19.61 -27.48 28.74
N SER A 490 -20.66 -27.42 27.92
CA SER A 490 -21.27 -28.62 27.33
C SER A 490 -20.53 -29.16 26.11
N LEU A 491 -19.52 -28.46 25.61
CA LEU A 491 -18.62 -28.99 24.57
C LEU A 491 -17.75 -30.10 25.18
N PRO A 492 -17.56 -31.24 24.51
CA PRO A 492 -16.69 -32.30 25.02
C PRO A 492 -15.25 -31.80 25.16
N ASP A 493 -14.52 -32.18 26.23
CA ASP A 493 -13.16 -31.77 26.51
C ASP A 493 -12.18 -32.11 25.35
N GLY A 494 -12.44 -33.25 24.67
CA GLY A 494 -11.64 -33.73 23.54
C GLY A 494 -12.05 -33.13 22.17
N ALA A 495 -13.14 -32.36 22.13
CA ALA A 495 -13.71 -31.89 20.86
C ALA A 495 -12.76 -31.03 20.08
N THR A 496 -12.70 -31.27 18.79
CA THR A 496 -12.00 -30.38 17.83
C THR A 496 -13.01 -29.37 17.29
N ILE A 497 -12.82 -28.09 17.58
CA ILE A 497 -13.66 -27.02 17.05
C ILE A 497 -13.27 -26.78 15.59
N VAL A 498 -14.21 -26.97 14.66
CA VAL A 498 -13.99 -26.84 13.21
C VAL A 498 -14.48 -25.51 12.65
N SER A 499 -15.52 -24.92 13.26
CA SER A 499 -16.07 -23.63 12.86
C SER A 499 -16.75 -22.96 14.05
N ALA A 500 -16.73 -21.63 14.09
CA ALA A 500 -17.54 -20.87 15.03
C ALA A 500 -17.97 -19.54 14.40
N THR A 501 -19.17 -19.08 14.75
CA THR A 501 -19.70 -17.78 14.35
C THR A 501 -20.49 -17.17 15.50
N VAL A 502 -20.54 -15.82 15.56
CA VAL A 502 -21.40 -15.11 16.50
C VAL A 502 -22.47 -14.33 15.75
N THR A 503 -23.71 -14.44 16.22
CA THR A 503 -24.84 -13.66 15.71
C THR A 503 -25.29 -12.67 16.78
N VAL A 504 -25.54 -11.41 16.39
CA VAL A 504 -26.07 -10.37 17.27
C VAL A 504 -27.26 -9.69 16.61
N ALA A 505 -28.20 -9.20 17.41
CA ALA A 505 -29.39 -8.51 16.92
C ALA A 505 -29.20 -6.99 16.98
N TYR A 506 -29.64 -6.29 15.92
CA TYR A 506 -29.64 -4.84 15.83
C TYR A 506 -30.70 -4.24 16.74
N ARG A 507 -30.36 -3.18 17.42
CA ARG A 507 -31.31 -2.39 18.20
C ARG A 507 -31.49 -0.97 17.67
N SER A 508 -30.38 -0.22 17.59
CA SER A 508 -30.36 1.15 17.06
C SER A 508 -28.93 1.57 16.74
N ALA A 509 -28.78 2.61 15.94
CA ALA A 509 -27.48 3.23 15.69
C ALA A 509 -27.63 4.74 15.58
N SER A 510 -26.54 5.47 15.83
CA SER A 510 -26.41 6.90 15.55
C SER A 510 -25.15 7.13 14.73
N GLY A 511 -25.29 7.85 13.62
CA GLY A 511 -24.21 8.03 12.65
C GLY A 511 -23.91 6.74 11.86
N ASN A 512 -22.71 6.67 11.34
CA ASN A 512 -22.23 5.48 10.61
C ASN A 512 -20.89 5.01 11.20
N PRO A 513 -20.90 4.07 12.16
CA PRO A 513 -19.68 3.60 12.80
C PRO A 513 -18.76 2.81 11.88
N TRP A 514 -19.25 2.26 10.77
CA TRP A 514 -18.43 1.57 9.75
C TRP A 514 -17.76 2.54 8.77
N GLY A 515 -18.31 3.72 8.59
CA GLY A 515 -17.77 4.75 7.67
C GLY A 515 -16.87 5.79 8.34
N ASN A 516 -16.66 5.71 9.67
CA ASN A 516 -15.83 6.68 10.38
C ASN A 516 -14.97 6.01 11.47
N PRO A 517 -13.65 5.86 11.26
CA PRO A 517 -12.94 6.18 10.01
C PRO A 517 -13.37 5.29 8.84
N ALA A 518 -13.04 5.71 7.62
CA ALA A 518 -13.30 4.90 6.43
C ALA A 518 -12.63 3.53 6.58
N GLY A 519 -13.33 2.46 6.22
CA GLY A 519 -12.85 1.09 6.36
C GLY A 519 -12.91 0.52 7.78
N ASN A 520 -13.57 1.21 8.72
CA ASN A 520 -13.75 0.72 10.07
C ASN A 520 -14.59 -0.56 10.08
N THR A 521 -14.16 -1.57 10.83
CA THR A 521 -14.82 -2.88 10.90
C THR A 521 -15.22 -3.22 12.34
N LEU A 522 -16.35 -3.90 12.50
CA LEU A 522 -16.75 -4.46 13.77
C LEU A 522 -16.11 -5.83 13.94
N VAL A 523 -15.13 -5.93 14.81
CA VAL A 523 -14.31 -7.14 15.03
C VAL A 523 -14.66 -7.82 16.34
N VAL A 524 -14.35 -9.12 16.40
CA VAL A 524 -14.58 -10.00 17.55
C VAL A 524 -13.23 -10.43 18.12
N ASP A 525 -13.01 -10.14 19.41
CA ASP A 525 -11.95 -10.74 20.22
C ASP A 525 -12.54 -11.90 21.05
N VAL A 526 -11.79 -12.98 21.27
CA VAL A 526 -12.22 -14.16 22.05
C VAL A 526 -11.32 -14.30 23.28
N ASN A 527 -11.92 -14.65 24.40
CA ASN A 527 -11.19 -15.10 25.58
C ASN A 527 -11.64 -16.49 26.02
N ASN A 528 -10.64 -17.34 26.28
CA ASN A 528 -10.84 -18.64 26.92
C ASN A 528 -11.09 -18.41 28.43
N GLY A 529 -12.35 -18.35 28.82
CA GLY A 529 -12.78 -17.82 30.09
C GLY A 529 -13.35 -16.41 29.94
N CYS A 530 -12.95 -15.49 30.81
CA CYS A 530 -13.45 -14.12 30.85
C CYS A 530 -12.32 -13.10 30.69
N PHE A 531 -12.65 -11.92 30.21
CA PHE A 531 -11.74 -10.76 30.20
C PHE A 531 -11.64 -10.24 31.66
N GLY A 532 -10.63 -10.65 32.41
CA GLY A 532 -10.54 -10.37 33.84
C GLY A 532 -11.48 -11.26 34.68
N ALA A 533 -12.28 -10.67 35.55
CA ALA A 533 -13.39 -11.36 36.20
C ALA A 533 -14.57 -11.56 35.23
N CYS A 534 -15.43 -12.55 35.45
CA CYS A 534 -16.60 -12.72 34.57
C CYS A 534 -17.66 -11.62 34.74
N ALA A 535 -17.69 -10.95 35.87
CA ALA A 535 -18.47 -9.74 36.06
C ALA A 535 -17.82 -8.57 35.28
N ILE A 536 -18.65 -7.73 34.66
CA ILE A 536 -18.16 -6.60 33.87
C ILE A 536 -17.46 -5.57 34.76
N GLU A 537 -16.19 -5.34 34.51
CA GLU A 537 -15.32 -4.42 35.25
C GLU A 537 -14.61 -3.43 34.33
N THR A 538 -14.11 -2.34 34.90
CA THR A 538 -13.41 -1.30 34.12
C THR A 538 -12.14 -1.84 33.42
N GLY A 539 -11.49 -2.86 34.02
CA GLY A 539 -10.31 -3.53 33.46
C GLY A 539 -10.56 -4.25 32.14
N ASP A 540 -11.80 -4.68 31.87
CA ASP A 540 -12.16 -5.46 30.69
C ASP A 540 -12.00 -4.68 29.38
N TYR A 541 -11.96 -3.34 29.46
CA TYR A 541 -11.72 -2.51 28.31
C TYR A 541 -10.37 -2.81 27.64
N ALA A 542 -9.33 -2.97 28.43
CA ALA A 542 -7.95 -3.17 27.96
C ALA A 542 -7.42 -4.60 28.23
N ALA A 543 -8.22 -5.48 28.83
CA ALA A 543 -7.80 -6.84 29.13
C ALA A 543 -7.35 -7.58 27.87
N ALA A 544 -6.26 -8.34 28.00
CA ALA A 544 -5.73 -9.13 26.88
C ALA A 544 -6.77 -10.20 26.45
N ALA A 545 -6.94 -10.36 25.16
CA ALA A 545 -7.72 -11.45 24.58
C ALA A 545 -6.85 -12.70 24.41
N SER A 546 -7.42 -13.89 24.51
CA SER A 546 -6.74 -15.13 24.07
C SER A 546 -6.50 -15.12 22.56
N ALA A 547 -7.44 -14.52 21.79
CA ALA A 547 -7.26 -14.25 20.37
C ALA A 547 -8.03 -12.97 19.99
N SER A 548 -7.38 -12.08 19.25
CA SER A 548 -7.93 -10.78 18.85
C SER A 548 -8.33 -10.75 17.38
N ALA A 549 -9.42 -10.01 17.08
CA ALA A 549 -9.92 -9.77 15.71
C ALA A 549 -10.11 -11.04 14.89
N VAL A 550 -10.62 -12.09 15.53
CA VAL A 550 -10.76 -13.43 14.94
C VAL A 550 -11.91 -13.55 13.94
N ALA A 551 -12.83 -12.60 13.94
CA ALA A 551 -13.95 -12.51 13.00
C ALA A 551 -14.43 -11.07 12.87
N GLN A 552 -15.26 -10.82 11.85
CA GLN A 552 -15.86 -9.53 11.57
C GLN A 552 -17.36 -9.66 11.33
N LEU A 553 -18.11 -8.65 11.71
CA LEU A 553 -19.51 -8.47 11.33
C LEU A 553 -19.59 -7.36 10.28
N LEU A 554 -20.25 -7.67 9.17
CA LEU A 554 -20.53 -6.68 8.13
C LEU A 554 -21.49 -5.61 8.65
N SER A 555 -21.55 -4.47 7.97
CA SER A 555 -22.47 -3.38 8.32
C SER A 555 -23.91 -3.83 8.24
N PHE A 556 -24.71 -3.51 9.28
CA PHE A 556 -26.13 -3.82 9.35
C PHE A 556 -26.90 -2.69 10.06
N SER A 557 -28.17 -2.56 9.70
CA SER A 557 -29.05 -1.50 10.20
C SER A 557 -30.43 -2.01 10.62
N GLY A 558 -30.54 -3.34 10.80
CA GLY A 558 -31.78 -4.00 11.23
C GLY A 558 -31.60 -5.51 11.29
N GLY A 559 -32.51 -6.24 11.92
CA GLY A 559 -32.48 -7.70 12.06
C GLY A 559 -31.27 -8.20 12.84
N SER A 560 -30.79 -9.37 12.48
CA SER A 560 -29.62 -10.00 13.09
C SER A 560 -28.50 -10.12 12.08
N GLN A 561 -27.24 -9.96 12.53
CA GLN A 561 -26.03 -10.11 11.73
C GLN A 561 -25.15 -11.19 12.33
N THR A 562 -24.71 -12.12 11.47
CA THR A 562 -23.76 -13.17 11.81
C THR A 562 -22.38 -12.77 11.31
N SER A 563 -21.34 -13.04 12.11
CA SER A 563 -19.94 -12.84 11.71
C SER A 563 -19.54 -13.85 10.62
N ASN A 564 -18.44 -13.55 9.90
CA ASN A 564 -17.74 -14.62 9.20
C ASN A 564 -17.21 -15.67 10.22
N ALA A 565 -16.78 -16.83 9.74
CA ALA A 565 -16.21 -17.87 10.58
C ALA A 565 -14.97 -17.35 11.32
N PHE A 566 -14.78 -17.80 12.55
CA PHE A 566 -13.61 -17.44 13.35
C PHE A 566 -12.33 -17.99 12.71
N ALA A 567 -11.30 -17.17 12.67
CA ALA A 567 -9.95 -17.62 12.31
C ALA A 567 -9.41 -18.66 13.32
N SER A 568 -8.44 -19.47 12.91
CA SER A 568 -7.89 -20.57 13.71
C SER A 568 -7.50 -20.19 15.15
N PRO A 569 -6.85 -19.04 15.44
CA PRO A 569 -6.60 -18.65 16.84
C PRO A 569 -7.86 -18.47 17.67
N GLY A 570 -8.96 -18.01 17.03
CA GLY A 570 -10.27 -17.85 17.69
C GLY A 570 -10.92 -19.19 18.00
N LEU A 571 -10.82 -20.17 17.10
CA LEU A 571 -11.33 -21.52 17.33
C LEU A 571 -10.61 -22.20 18.51
N SER A 572 -9.30 -22.04 18.60
CA SER A 572 -8.49 -22.56 19.71
C SER A 572 -8.79 -21.87 21.06
N ALA A 573 -9.31 -20.65 21.01
CA ALA A 573 -9.66 -19.87 22.20
C ALA A 573 -11.06 -20.16 22.74
N ILE A 574 -11.88 -20.99 22.08
CA ILE A 574 -13.18 -21.43 22.62
C ILE A 574 -12.94 -22.38 23.80
N ASN A 575 -13.48 -22.03 24.95
CA ASN A 575 -13.38 -22.84 26.16
C ASN A 575 -14.30 -24.04 26.11
N ARG A 576 -13.78 -25.25 26.28
CA ARG A 576 -14.58 -26.48 26.29
C ARG A 576 -15.00 -26.93 27.69
N GLY A 577 -14.30 -26.44 28.72
CA GLY A 577 -14.60 -26.80 30.12
C GLY A 577 -15.27 -25.68 30.90
N GLY A 578 -15.80 -24.64 30.24
CA GLY A 578 -16.35 -23.50 30.96
C GLY A 578 -16.87 -22.40 30.03
N ARG A 579 -16.63 -21.17 30.40
CA ARG A 579 -17.15 -19.98 29.70
C ARG A 579 -16.22 -19.50 28.60
N THR A 580 -16.79 -19.12 27.46
CA THR A 580 -16.13 -18.35 26.40
C THR A 580 -16.71 -16.95 26.41
N GLN A 581 -15.88 -15.92 26.56
CA GLN A 581 -16.32 -14.54 26.47
C GLN A 581 -15.82 -13.88 25.20
N LEU A 582 -16.70 -13.16 24.51
CA LEU A 582 -16.39 -12.38 23.31
C LEU A 582 -16.42 -10.90 23.65
N ARG A 583 -15.46 -10.14 23.10
CA ARG A 583 -15.48 -8.69 23.11
C ARG A 583 -15.63 -8.17 21.69
N LEU A 584 -16.72 -7.46 21.45
CA LEU A 584 -17.00 -6.80 20.20
C LEU A 584 -16.51 -5.36 20.29
N ARG A 585 -15.80 -4.90 19.27
CA ARG A 585 -15.31 -3.52 19.17
C ARG A 585 -15.11 -3.11 17.73
N PHE A 586 -15.19 -1.82 17.46
CA PHE A 586 -14.72 -1.28 16.17
C PHE A 586 -13.20 -1.29 16.12
N SER A 587 -12.64 -1.57 14.94
CA SER A 587 -11.19 -1.64 14.70
C SER A 587 -10.51 -0.26 14.81
N GLY A 588 -11.21 0.82 14.44
CA GLY A 588 -10.74 2.20 14.47
C GLY A 588 -11.55 3.10 15.40
N ASN A 589 -10.96 4.22 15.78
CA ASN A 589 -11.55 5.23 16.64
C ASN A 589 -12.24 6.31 15.81
N SER A 590 -13.58 6.42 15.92
CA SER A 590 -14.35 7.47 15.25
C SER A 590 -13.99 8.88 15.76
N THR A 591 -13.92 9.84 14.85
CA THR A 591 -13.67 11.26 15.17
C THR A 591 -14.92 12.00 15.66
N SER A 592 -16.12 11.45 15.43
CA SER A 592 -17.41 12.00 15.83
C SER A 592 -18.25 10.93 16.55
N THR A 593 -19.38 11.34 17.12
CA THR A 593 -20.34 10.42 17.72
C THR A 593 -20.90 9.48 16.66
N ASN A 594 -20.51 8.19 16.76
CA ASN A 594 -20.93 7.12 15.88
C ASN A 594 -20.98 5.83 16.70
N TYR A 595 -22.17 5.34 17.02
CA TYR A 595 -22.34 4.14 17.82
C TYR A 595 -23.46 3.25 17.31
N LEU A 596 -23.34 1.98 17.66
CA LEU A 596 -24.31 0.93 17.45
C LEU A 596 -24.77 0.41 18.80
N TRP A 597 -26.06 0.18 18.95
CA TRP A 597 -26.62 -0.63 20.02
C TRP A 597 -27.05 -1.98 19.46
N ILE A 598 -26.63 -3.06 20.11
CA ILE A 598 -27.12 -4.42 19.90
C ILE A 598 -27.97 -4.82 21.07
N ASP A 599 -28.90 -5.74 20.85
CA ASP A 599 -29.77 -6.22 21.93
C ASP A 599 -28.95 -6.98 22.98
N LYS A 600 -29.30 -6.74 24.25
CA LYS A 600 -28.94 -7.58 25.39
C LYS A 600 -30.01 -8.66 25.58
N GLY A 601 -29.71 -9.70 26.31
CA GLY A 601 -30.58 -10.83 26.51
C GLY A 601 -30.21 -11.98 25.58
N ALA A 602 -30.90 -13.10 25.67
CA ALA A 602 -30.58 -14.34 24.93
C ALA A 602 -30.71 -14.25 23.41
N SER A 603 -30.59 -13.01 22.86
CA SER A 603 -30.62 -12.73 21.41
C SER A 603 -29.29 -12.96 20.69
N ALA A 604 -28.18 -12.88 21.41
CA ALA A 604 -26.87 -13.21 20.83
C ALA A 604 -26.66 -14.73 20.88
N LYS A 605 -26.09 -15.26 19.79
CA LYS A 605 -25.85 -16.70 19.65
C LYS A 605 -24.40 -16.94 19.24
N LEU A 606 -23.71 -17.83 19.96
CA LEU A 606 -22.45 -18.42 19.55
C LEU A 606 -22.73 -19.81 18.99
N ARG A 607 -22.51 -19.98 17.70
CA ARG A 607 -22.69 -21.26 17.01
C ARG A 607 -21.33 -21.89 16.82
N VAL A 608 -21.14 -23.12 17.26
CA VAL A 608 -19.91 -23.88 17.23
C VAL A 608 -20.14 -25.22 16.54
N GLU A 609 -19.39 -25.46 15.49
CA GLU A 609 -19.32 -26.79 14.85
C GLU A 609 -18.06 -27.49 15.36
N TYR A 610 -18.20 -28.72 15.81
CA TYR A 610 -17.13 -29.49 16.43
C TYR A 610 -17.21 -30.98 16.08
N LEU A 611 -16.04 -31.61 16.11
CA LEU A 611 -15.93 -33.08 16.09
C LEU A 611 -15.72 -33.53 17.53
N PRO A 612 -16.47 -34.56 18.00
CA PRO A 612 -16.38 -35.06 19.37
C PRO A 612 -15.03 -35.59 19.79
#